data_61a0ccc6fa48671a0528337e6c9e2f06
#
_entry.id   61a0ccc6fa48671a0528337e6c9e2f06
#
_cell.length_a   1.000
_cell.length_b   1.000
_cell.length_c   1.000
_cell.angle_alpha   90.00
_cell.angle_beta   90.00
_cell.angle_gamma   90.00
#
_symmetry.space_group_name_H-M   'P 1'
#
loop_
_entity.id
_entity.type
_entity.pdbx_description
1 polymer ?
#
loop_
_entity_poly.entity_id
_entity_poly.type
_entity_poly.pdbx_seq_one_letter_code
_entity_poly.pdbx_strand_id
1 'polypeptide(L)'
;MFDLVSKYTPSGDQPEAIKELVEGIKENKKHQVLLGATGTGKTFTIANVIKEVNKPTLVLAHNKTLAGQLYSELKELFPNNRVCYFVSYYDYYQPEAYVPSSDTYIEKDAKINDEIDELRHYATSSLLSRRDVIVVASVSCIYGIGEVEEYKNKTLTLNVGDKVERNDIMVKLIEMLYERSEFDFKRGTFRVRGDTLEIIPANEHIHGLRIEFFGDEIDRISEIDTLTGSIVTNKKSITIFPASHFVTNDEKLLKAISNIKEELKERQKYFLDNNKPLEEERIRERTNYDMELLAETGFCHGIENYSRHLALKKEGETPTCLLDFFPKDYLMVIDESHVTIPQIRGMYNGDRARKMNLVDFGFRLPSALDNRPLKFEEFEAKVNQVIYVSATPGEYELNLTNNKYVEQIIRPTGLLDPTIEIRKTNGQIDDLVGEVNNRI
;
A
#
# COMPACT_ATOMS: atom_id res chain seq x y z
N MET A 1 2.73 -22.60 2.33
CA MET A 1 2.00 -22.90 3.58
C MET A 1 2.59 -22.01 4.67
N PHE A 2 1.73 -21.44 5.53
CA PHE A 2 2.21 -20.62 6.64
C PHE A 2 2.82 -21.47 7.75
N ASP A 3 4.01 -21.07 8.21
CA ASP A 3 4.79 -21.73 9.24
C ASP A 3 4.90 -20.80 10.47
N LEU A 4 4.02 -21.03 11.45
CA LEU A 4 3.98 -20.25 12.68
C LEU A 4 5.03 -20.74 13.66
N VAL A 5 5.99 -19.88 13.98
CA VAL A 5 7.05 -20.13 14.96
C VAL A 5 6.78 -19.34 16.24
N SER A 6 6.58 -20.02 17.35
CA SER A 6 6.34 -19.37 18.65
C SER A 6 6.82 -20.22 19.80
N LYS A 7 7.27 -19.59 20.87
CA LYS A 7 7.55 -20.21 22.18
C LYS A 7 6.29 -20.44 22.99
N TYR A 8 5.18 -19.81 22.59
CA TYR A 8 3.90 -19.86 23.30
C TYR A 8 2.94 -20.79 22.59
N THR A 9 2.04 -21.37 23.36
CA THR A 9 0.89 -22.15 22.88
C THR A 9 -0.38 -21.40 23.22
N PRO A 10 -1.46 -21.52 22.40
CA PRO A 10 -2.74 -20.90 22.72
C PRO A 10 -3.25 -21.30 24.11
N SER A 11 -3.70 -20.32 24.90
CA SER A 11 -4.17 -20.54 26.26
C SER A 11 -5.34 -19.59 26.60
N GLY A 12 -6.01 -19.81 27.72
CA GLY A 12 -7.23 -19.10 28.07
C GLY A 12 -8.33 -19.36 27.06
N ASP A 13 -8.95 -18.30 26.53
CA ASP A 13 -10.01 -18.38 25.51
C ASP A 13 -9.46 -18.57 24.08
N GLN A 14 -8.15 -18.42 23.88
CA GLN A 14 -7.55 -18.46 22.54
C GLN A 14 -7.84 -19.75 21.75
N PRO A 15 -7.74 -20.98 22.34
CA PRO A 15 -8.00 -22.22 21.61
C PRO A 15 -9.41 -22.29 21.03
N GLU A 16 -10.43 -21.89 21.81
CA GLU A 16 -11.81 -21.89 21.37
C GLU A 16 -12.06 -20.79 20.33
N ALA A 17 -11.54 -19.57 20.56
CA ALA A 17 -11.62 -18.46 19.62
C ALA A 17 -11.00 -18.81 18.25
N ILE A 18 -9.82 -19.45 18.22
CA ILE A 18 -9.17 -19.92 16.99
C ILE A 18 -10.06 -20.91 16.27
N LYS A 19 -10.60 -21.90 17.00
CA LYS A 19 -11.45 -22.94 16.43
C LYS A 19 -12.70 -22.35 15.79
N GLU A 20 -13.46 -21.50 16.51
CA GLU A 20 -14.68 -20.87 16.00
C GLU A 20 -14.42 -20.01 14.76
N LEU A 21 -13.37 -19.19 14.77
CA LEU A 21 -12.99 -18.34 13.64
C LEU A 21 -12.60 -19.17 12.41
N VAL A 22 -11.82 -20.24 12.60
CA VAL A 22 -11.41 -21.16 11.52
C VAL A 22 -12.60 -21.92 10.94
N GLU A 23 -13.51 -22.42 11.79
CA GLU A 23 -14.74 -23.08 11.35
C GLU A 23 -15.62 -22.10 10.56
N GLY A 24 -15.78 -20.87 11.05
CA GLY A 24 -16.52 -19.84 10.32
C GLY A 24 -15.95 -19.52 8.95
N ILE A 25 -14.62 -19.47 8.81
CA ILE A 25 -13.96 -19.28 7.50
C ILE A 25 -14.21 -20.48 6.58
N LYS A 26 -14.13 -21.72 7.10
CA LYS A 26 -14.40 -22.96 6.34
C LYS A 26 -15.86 -23.05 5.90
N GLU A 27 -16.79 -22.55 6.70
CA GLU A 27 -18.22 -22.43 6.39
C GLU A 27 -18.55 -21.28 5.44
N ASN A 28 -17.54 -20.55 4.94
CA ASN A 28 -17.69 -19.38 4.07
C ASN A 28 -18.45 -18.21 4.70
N LYS A 29 -18.42 -18.05 6.03
CA LYS A 29 -18.94 -16.84 6.67
C LYS A 29 -18.14 -15.64 6.17
N LYS A 30 -18.84 -14.64 5.62
CA LYS A 30 -18.18 -13.43 5.09
C LYS A 30 -17.70 -12.53 6.23
N HIS A 31 -18.44 -12.41 7.30
CA HIS A 31 -18.19 -11.50 8.42
C HIS A 31 -18.11 -12.26 9.73
N GLN A 32 -17.07 -12.03 10.50
CA GLN A 32 -16.90 -12.56 11.86
C GLN A 32 -16.33 -11.46 12.75
N VAL A 33 -16.68 -11.44 14.03
CA VAL A 33 -16.17 -10.49 15.04
C VAL A 33 -15.42 -11.26 16.10
N LEU A 34 -14.17 -10.86 16.37
CA LEU A 34 -13.40 -11.25 17.55
C LEU A 34 -13.48 -10.12 18.57
N LEU A 35 -14.31 -10.30 19.59
CA LEU A 35 -14.35 -9.43 20.76
C LEU A 35 -13.26 -9.87 21.74
N GLY A 36 -12.19 -9.10 21.82
CA GLY A 36 -11.05 -9.44 22.65
C GLY A 36 -10.59 -8.29 23.51
N ALA A 37 -10.56 -8.48 24.83
CA ALA A 37 -10.05 -7.47 25.75
C ALA A 37 -8.58 -7.12 25.46
N THR A 38 -8.12 -5.95 25.89
CA THR A 38 -6.72 -5.55 25.74
C THR A 38 -5.81 -6.50 26.53
N GLY A 39 -4.72 -6.95 25.92
CA GLY A 39 -3.75 -7.85 26.55
C GLY A 39 -4.14 -9.34 26.55
N THR A 40 -5.20 -9.74 25.81
CA THR A 40 -5.57 -11.16 25.68
C THR A 40 -4.78 -11.90 24.58
N GLY A 41 -3.91 -11.21 23.84
CA GLY A 41 -3.11 -11.79 22.76
C GLY A 41 -3.88 -11.99 21.45
N LYS A 42 -4.74 -11.03 21.08
CA LYS A 42 -5.52 -11.06 19.81
C LYS A 42 -4.65 -11.32 18.60
N THR A 43 -3.48 -10.66 18.49
CA THR A 43 -2.53 -10.85 17.38
C THR A 43 -2.09 -12.32 17.27
N PHE A 44 -1.81 -12.96 18.40
CA PHE A 44 -1.41 -14.38 18.42
C PHE A 44 -2.55 -15.31 18.01
N THR A 45 -3.79 -15.00 18.42
CA THR A 45 -5.00 -15.71 17.96
C THR A 45 -5.16 -15.60 16.46
N ILE A 46 -5.06 -14.38 15.90
CA ILE A 46 -5.14 -14.16 14.44
C ILE A 46 -4.00 -14.88 13.70
N ALA A 47 -2.79 -14.87 14.23
CA ALA A 47 -1.66 -15.60 13.63
C ALA A 47 -1.96 -17.12 13.55
N ASN A 48 -2.54 -17.71 14.59
CA ASN A 48 -2.96 -19.12 14.56
C ASN A 48 -4.09 -19.35 13.54
N VAL A 49 -5.06 -18.45 13.42
CA VAL A 49 -6.10 -18.53 12.39
C VAL A 49 -5.47 -18.49 10.98
N ILE A 50 -4.55 -17.56 10.71
CA ILE A 50 -3.84 -17.46 9.42
C ILE A 50 -3.13 -18.77 9.08
N LYS A 51 -2.41 -19.35 10.04
CA LYS A 51 -1.74 -20.65 9.87
C LYS A 51 -2.72 -21.75 9.47
N GLU A 52 -3.85 -21.86 10.17
CA GLU A 52 -4.83 -22.93 9.97
C GLU A 52 -5.60 -22.80 8.65
N VAL A 53 -5.95 -21.58 8.24
CA VAL A 53 -6.71 -21.34 7.01
C VAL A 53 -5.83 -21.25 5.77
N ASN A 54 -4.56 -20.94 5.94
CA ASN A 54 -3.52 -20.92 4.88
C ASN A 54 -3.91 -20.04 3.67
N LYS A 55 -4.47 -18.87 3.92
CA LYS A 55 -4.88 -17.88 2.91
C LYS A 55 -3.98 -16.65 2.93
N PRO A 56 -3.66 -16.04 1.78
CA PRO A 56 -3.07 -14.69 1.76
C PRO A 56 -3.91 -13.77 2.63
N THR A 57 -3.28 -12.98 3.47
CA THR A 57 -4.00 -12.19 4.49
C THR A 57 -3.62 -10.73 4.44
N LEU A 58 -4.64 -9.85 4.46
CA LEU A 58 -4.49 -8.42 4.69
C LEU A 58 -4.88 -8.12 6.14
N VAL A 59 -3.95 -7.53 6.89
CA VAL A 59 -4.20 -7.01 8.24
C VAL A 59 -4.26 -5.48 8.16
N LEU A 60 -5.41 -4.91 8.41
CA LEU A 60 -5.67 -3.47 8.26
C LEU A 60 -5.70 -2.79 9.63
N ALA A 61 -4.87 -1.77 9.81
CA ALA A 61 -4.78 -0.94 11.01
C ALA A 61 -5.11 0.54 10.71
N HIS A 62 -5.63 1.27 11.68
CA HIS A 62 -6.06 2.66 11.49
C HIS A 62 -4.91 3.67 11.38
N ASN A 63 -3.69 3.34 11.81
CA ASN A 63 -2.54 4.24 11.72
C ASN A 63 -1.22 3.49 11.47
N LYS A 64 -0.15 4.25 11.13
CA LYS A 64 1.19 3.71 10.84
C LYS A 64 1.83 3.01 12.04
N THR A 65 1.67 3.56 13.25
CA THR A 65 2.29 3.03 14.47
C THR A 65 1.77 1.65 14.83
N LEU A 66 0.45 1.50 14.83
CA LEU A 66 -0.19 0.21 15.07
C LEU A 66 0.14 -0.79 13.95
N ALA A 67 0.12 -0.34 12.69
CA ALA A 67 0.53 -1.19 11.58
C ALA A 67 1.99 -1.66 11.72
N GLY A 68 2.90 -0.79 12.17
CA GLY A 68 4.30 -1.14 12.44
C GLY A 68 4.45 -2.15 13.56
N GLN A 69 3.70 -2.02 14.65
CA GLN A 69 3.68 -2.97 15.74
C GLN A 69 3.19 -4.36 15.27
N LEU A 70 2.03 -4.41 14.60
CA LEU A 70 1.47 -5.65 14.06
C LEU A 70 2.40 -6.32 13.03
N TYR A 71 3.06 -5.51 12.19
CA TYR A 71 4.05 -6.01 11.23
C TYR A 71 5.22 -6.69 11.95
N SER A 72 5.78 -6.06 12.99
CA SER A 72 6.90 -6.62 13.76
C SER A 72 6.49 -7.91 14.48
N GLU A 73 5.33 -7.93 15.15
CA GLU A 73 4.81 -9.12 15.83
C GLU A 73 4.57 -10.28 14.85
N LEU A 74 3.92 -10.01 13.72
CA LEU A 74 3.66 -11.04 12.71
C LEU A 74 4.93 -11.53 12.01
N LYS A 75 5.93 -10.66 11.81
CA LYS A 75 7.22 -11.04 11.23
C LYS A 75 8.00 -11.98 12.15
N GLU A 76 7.93 -11.77 13.48
CA GLU A 76 8.51 -12.67 14.47
C GLU A 76 7.78 -14.03 14.47
N LEU A 77 6.45 -14.02 14.33
CA LEU A 77 5.65 -15.25 14.32
C LEU A 77 5.74 -16.03 13.01
N PHE A 78 6.04 -15.37 11.88
CA PHE A 78 6.16 -15.98 10.55
C PHE A 78 7.51 -15.68 9.87
N PRO A 79 8.66 -16.09 10.49
CA PRO A 79 9.99 -15.72 9.99
C PRO A 79 10.30 -16.34 8.62
N ASN A 80 9.66 -17.46 8.26
CA ASN A 80 9.87 -18.19 7.01
C ASN A 80 8.87 -17.81 5.91
N ASN A 81 7.88 -16.98 6.20
CA ASN A 81 6.86 -16.52 5.26
C ASN A 81 7.04 -15.04 4.88
N ARG A 82 6.29 -14.58 3.91
CA ARG A 82 6.32 -13.19 3.48
C ARG A 82 5.39 -12.33 4.32
N VAL A 83 5.93 -11.61 5.28
CA VAL A 83 5.22 -10.56 6.01
C VAL A 83 5.67 -9.23 5.42
N CYS A 84 4.71 -8.44 4.94
CA CYS A 84 4.93 -7.20 4.20
C CYS A 84 4.28 -6.03 4.93
N TYR A 85 4.83 -4.83 4.71
CA TYR A 85 4.34 -3.60 5.30
C TYR A 85 3.89 -2.64 4.20
N PHE A 86 2.66 -2.13 4.28
CA PHE A 86 2.10 -1.25 3.26
C PHE A 86 1.37 -0.07 3.90
N VAL A 87 2.07 1.04 4.04
CA VAL A 87 1.54 2.28 4.61
C VAL A 87 1.79 3.47 3.68
N SER A 88 1.33 4.66 4.02
CA SER A 88 1.66 5.87 3.26
C SER A 88 3.19 6.09 3.28
N TYR A 89 3.79 6.25 2.11
CA TYR A 89 5.24 6.39 1.93
C TYR A 89 5.76 7.82 2.18
N TYR A 90 4.90 8.72 2.66
CA TYR A 90 5.32 10.07 3.00
C TYR A 90 5.76 10.16 4.47
N ASP A 91 6.98 10.69 4.72
CA ASP A 91 7.42 11.10 6.06
C ASP A 91 6.70 12.37 6.48
N TYR A 92 6.58 13.29 5.54
CA TYR A 92 5.80 14.51 5.64
C TYR A 92 4.90 14.61 4.42
N TYR A 93 3.64 14.96 4.63
CA TYR A 93 2.66 15.11 3.58
C TYR A 93 1.77 16.33 3.83
N GLN A 94 1.99 17.37 3.05
CA GLN A 94 1.07 18.48 2.90
C GLN A 94 0.33 18.29 1.57
N PRO A 95 -0.95 17.94 1.59
CA PRO A 95 -1.69 17.78 0.36
C PRO A 95 -1.85 19.12 -0.37
N GLU A 96 -1.80 19.07 -1.70
CA GLU A 96 -2.18 20.21 -2.51
C GLU A 96 -3.61 20.67 -2.17
N ALA A 97 -3.78 21.94 -1.92
CA ALA A 97 -5.09 22.51 -1.57
C ALA A 97 -5.21 23.97 -2.04
N TYR A 98 -6.43 24.41 -2.23
CA TYR A 98 -6.73 25.80 -2.46
C TYR A 98 -7.82 26.29 -1.50
N VAL A 99 -7.57 27.42 -0.86
CA VAL A 99 -8.48 28.04 0.10
C VAL A 99 -9.07 29.30 -0.56
N PRO A 100 -10.29 29.23 -1.14
CA PRO A 100 -10.88 30.34 -1.87
C PRO A 100 -11.07 31.61 -1.05
N SER A 101 -11.37 31.49 0.26
CA SER A 101 -11.62 32.62 1.13
C SER A 101 -10.41 33.53 1.37
N SER A 102 -9.20 33.00 1.24
CA SER A 102 -7.93 33.73 1.41
C SER A 102 -7.10 33.80 0.13
N ASP A 103 -7.63 33.31 -1.00
CA ASP A 103 -6.90 33.17 -2.28
C ASP A 103 -5.51 32.53 -2.08
N THR A 104 -5.48 31.46 -1.25
CA THR A 104 -4.22 30.82 -0.87
C THR A 104 -4.10 29.46 -1.55
N TYR A 105 -3.13 29.33 -2.45
CA TYR A 105 -2.74 28.04 -2.99
C TYR A 105 -1.65 27.41 -2.10
N ILE A 106 -1.89 26.20 -1.69
CA ILE A 106 -0.97 25.35 -0.92
C ILE A 106 -0.43 24.33 -1.88
N GLU A 107 0.83 24.46 -2.23
CA GLU A 107 1.51 23.47 -3.07
C GLU A 107 1.65 22.14 -2.33
N LYS A 108 1.58 21.03 -3.10
CA LYS A 108 1.90 19.72 -2.55
C LYS A 108 3.35 19.72 -2.08
N ASP A 109 3.56 19.57 -0.79
CA ASP A 109 4.87 19.34 -0.21
C ASP A 109 4.89 17.95 0.42
N ALA A 110 5.76 17.09 -0.07
CA ALA A 110 5.82 15.71 0.36
C ALA A 110 7.25 15.17 0.24
N LYS A 111 7.72 14.58 1.32
CA LYS A 111 8.98 13.84 1.34
C LYS A 111 8.66 12.36 1.33
N ILE A 112 9.05 11.69 0.23
CA ILE A 112 8.94 10.25 0.10
C ILE A 112 9.99 9.60 0.99
N ASN A 113 9.59 8.59 1.74
CA ASN A 113 10.47 7.70 2.46
C ASN A 113 10.81 6.51 1.56
N ASP A 114 12.05 6.42 1.14
CA ASP A 114 12.51 5.39 0.20
C ASP A 114 12.38 3.97 0.76
N GLU A 115 12.55 3.78 2.08
CA GLU A 115 12.38 2.48 2.73
C GLU A 115 10.91 2.03 2.71
N ILE A 116 9.98 2.95 2.99
CA ILE A 116 8.56 2.63 2.94
C ILE A 116 8.09 2.38 1.50
N ASP A 117 8.62 3.12 0.54
CA ASP A 117 8.31 2.89 -0.87
C ASP A 117 8.81 1.51 -1.34
N GLU A 118 10.01 1.11 -0.95
CA GLU A 118 10.55 -0.24 -1.16
C GLU A 118 9.63 -1.31 -0.56
N LEU A 119 9.21 -1.15 0.71
CA LEU A 119 8.31 -2.08 1.38
C LEU A 119 6.94 -2.20 0.68
N ARG A 120 6.48 -1.12 0.03
CA ARG A 120 5.26 -1.15 -0.80
C ARG A 120 5.48 -1.97 -2.08
N HIS A 121 6.60 -1.77 -2.77
CA HIS A 121 6.98 -2.61 -3.92
C HIS A 121 7.20 -4.07 -3.52
N TYR A 122 7.79 -4.30 -2.35
CA TYR A 122 7.95 -5.64 -1.80
C TYR A 122 6.59 -6.33 -1.53
N ALA A 123 5.60 -5.59 -1.02
CA ALA A 123 4.26 -6.13 -0.79
C ALA A 123 3.56 -6.51 -2.10
N THR A 124 3.52 -5.63 -3.10
CA THR A 124 2.85 -5.87 -4.38
C THR A 124 3.53 -6.98 -5.18
N SER A 125 4.85 -7.01 -5.25
CA SER A 125 5.61 -8.07 -5.92
C SER A 125 5.43 -9.43 -5.23
N SER A 126 5.37 -9.46 -3.90
CA SER A 126 5.13 -10.67 -3.12
C SER A 126 3.73 -11.24 -3.39
N LEU A 127 2.69 -10.41 -3.43
CA LEU A 127 1.31 -10.82 -3.71
C LEU A 127 1.17 -11.43 -5.12
N LEU A 128 1.94 -10.94 -6.10
CA LEU A 128 1.92 -11.46 -7.47
C LEU A 128 2.72 -12.75 -7.65
N SER A 129 3.70 -13.03 -6.77
CA SER A 129 4.62 -14.15 -6.91
C SER A 129 4.38 -15.31 -5.94
N ARG A 130 3.69 -15.08 -4.81
CA ARG A 130 3.53 -16.06 -3.72
C ARG A 130 2.11 -16.05 -3.14
N ARG A 131 1.76 -17.13 -2.45
CA ARG A 131 0.48 -17.21 -1.73
C ARG A 131 0.63 -17.15 -0.20
N ASP A 132 1.81 -17.36 0.33
CA ASP A 132 2.12 -17.32 1.76
C ASP A 132 2.50 -15.89 2.20
N VAL A 133 1.62 -14.93 1.91
CA VAL A 133 1.84 -13.50 2.10
C VAL A 133 0.87 -12.93 3.12
N ILE A 134 1.41 -12.23 4.12
CA ILE A 134 0.65 -11.39 5.05
C ILE A 134 1.05 -9.94 4.76
N VAL A 135 0.11 -9.10 4.44
CA VAL A 135 0.36 -7.65 4.30
C VAL A 135 -0.29 -6.93 5.47
N VAL A 136 0.51 -6.23 6.24
CA VAL A 136 0.02 -5.30 7.27
C VAL A 136 -0.03 -3.91 6.67
N ALA A 137 -1.22 -3.33 6.63
CA ALA A 137 -1.44 -2.06 5.96
C ALA A 137 -2.18 -1.05 6.83
N SER A 138 -1.94 0.24 6.56
CA SER A 138 -2.83 1.30 7.02
C SER A 138 -3.94 1.54 5.99
N VAL A 139 -4.88 2.44 6.30
CA VAL A 139 -5.97 2.82 5.37
C VAL A 139 -5.46 3.38 4.03
N SER A 140 -4.17 3.66 3.88
CA SER A 140 -3.58 4.02 2.58
C SER A 140 -3.73 2.92 1.51
N CYS A 141 -4.01 1.68 1.91
CA CYS A 141 -4.22 0.56 0.99
C CYS A 141 -5.47 0.69 0.11
N ILE A 142 -6.43 1.57 0.46
CA ILE A 142 -7.63 1.82 -0.33
C ILE A 142 -7.46 2.95 -1.36
N TYR A 143 -6.28 3.60 -1.42
CA TYR A 143 -5.95 4.59 -2.46
C TYR A 143 -5.45 3.92 -3.73
N GLY A 144 -5.66 4.60 -4.87
CA GLY A 144 -5.17 4.15 -6.17
C GLY A 144 -3.65 4.03 -6.23
N ILE A 145 -3.15 2.92 -6.79
CA ILE A 145 -1.70 2.64 -6.93
C ILE A 145 -1.27 2.20 -8.34
N GLY A 146 -2.16 2.26 -9.31
CA GLY A 146 -1.88 1.81 -10.67
C GLY A 146 -2.52 0.43 -10.99
N GLU A 147 -2.47 0.04 -12.27
CA GLU A 147 -3.20 -1.14 -12.74
C GLU A 147 -2.39 -2.42 -12.55
N VAL A 148 -3.02 -3.44 -11.92
CA VAL A 148 -2.39 -4.73 -11.60
C VAL A 148 -1.88 -5.44 -12.86
N GLU A 149 -2.71 -5.48 -13.92
CA GLU A 149 -2.34 -6.16 -15.16
C GLU A 149 -1.16 -5.47 -15.87
N GLU A 150 -1.09 -4.14 -15.88
CA GLU A 150 0.06 -3.42 -16.45
C GLU A 150 1.32 -3.70 -15.64
N TYR A 151 1.24 -3.64 -14.32
CA TYR A 151 2.36 -3.94 -13.44
C TYR A 151 2.87 -5.37 -13.62
N LYS A 152 1.96 -6.34 -13.78
CA LYS A 152 2.28 -7.73 -14.02
C LYS A 152 2.86 -7.97 -15.43
N ASN A 153 2.26 -7.37 -16.46
CA ASN A 153 2.68 -7.54 -17.86
C ASN A 153 4.06 -6.93 -18.14
N LYS A 154 4.46 -5.91 -17.37
CA LYS A 154 5.78 -5.29 -17.45
C LYS A 154 6.84 -6.00 -16.59
N THR A 155 6.55 -7.16 -15.98
CA THR A 155 7.60 -7.93 -15.28
C THR A 155 8.54 -8.58 -16.28
N LEU A 156 9.83 -8.66 -15.92
CA LEU A 156 10.88 -9.30 -16.71
C LEU A 156 11.38 -10.54 -15.99
N THR A 157 11.16 -11.70 -16.57
CA THR A 157 11.71 -12.98 -16.07
C THR A 157 12.88 -13.39 -16.94
N LEU A 158 14.01 -13.74 -16.32
CA LEU A 158 15.25 -14.16 -16.97
C LEU A 158 15.74 -15.47 -16.36
N ASN A 159 16.23 -16.38 -17.21
CA ASN A 159 16.76 -17.66 -16.79
C ASN A 159 18.20 -17.81 -17.30
N VAL A 160 19.02 -18.56 -16.58
CA VAL A 160 20.33 -18.99 -17.07
C VAL A 160 20.14 -19.85 -18.33
N GLY A 161 20.86 -19.54 -19.39
CA GLY A 161 20.75 -20.17 -20.71
C GLY A 161 19.76 -19.49 -21.66
N ASP A 162 19.04 -18.42 -21.23
CA ASP A 162 18.20 -17.64 -22.14
C ASP A 162 19.06 -16.93 -23.19
N LYS A 163 18.66 -17.05 -24.46
CA LYS A 163 19.30 -16.32 -25.57
C LYS A 163 18.56 -15.00 -25.78
N VAL A 164 19.17 -13.95 -25.31
CA VAL A 164 18.60 -12.59 -25.36
C VAL A 164 19.73 -11.55 -25.39
N GLU A 165 19.62 -10.59 -26.29
CA GLU A 165 20.59 -9.49 -26.34
C GLU A 165 20.49 -8.62 -25.09
N ARG A 166 21.67 -8.28 -24.51
CA ARG A 166 21.75 -7.39 -23.35
C ARG A 166 21.02 -6.05 -23.57
N ASN A 167 21.09 -5.53 -24.81
CA ASN A 167 20.44 -4.26 -25.18
C ASN A 167 18.92 -4.36 -25.07
N ASP A 168 18.33 -5.49 -25.45
CA ASP A 168 16.88 -5.70 -25.34
C ASP A 168 16.42 -5.71 -23.88
N ILE A 169 17.23 -6.28 -22.98
CA ILE A 169 16.97 -6.24 -21.54
C ILE A 169 17.03 -4.80 -21.03
N MET A 170 18.03 -4.01 -21.45
CA MET A 170 18.14 -2.59 -21.05
C MET A 170 16.93 -1.78 -21.51
N VAL A 171 16.46 -1.97 -22.74
CA VAL A 171 15.26 -1.30 -23.26
C VAL A 171 14.05 -1.66 -22.38
N LYS A 172 13.86 -2.94 -22.08
CA LYS A 172 12.78 -3.39 -21.17
C LYS A 172 12.89 -2.78 -19.78
N LEU A 173 14.09 -2.66 -19.21
CA LEU A 173 14.29 -2.00 -17.91
C LEU A 173 13.87 -0.53 -17.95
N ILE A 174 14.21 0.21 -19.03
CA ILE A 174 13.78 1.60 -19.21
C ILE A 174 12.24 1.67 -19.31
N GLU A 175 11.61 0.78 -20.08
CA GLU A 175 10.15 0.68 -20.14
C GLU A 175 9.49 0.33 -18.81
N MET A 176 10.23 -0.31 -17.90
CA MET A 176 9.85 -0.61 -16.54
C MET A 176 10.17 0.53 -15.56
N LEU A 177 10.59 1.68 -16.07
CA LEU A 177 10.97 2.90 -15.33
C LEU A 177 12.21 2.73 -14.44
N TYR A 178 13.14 1.84 -14.80
CA TYR A 178 14.47 1.80 -14.22
C TYR A 178 15.36 2.87 -14.85
N GLU A 179 16.17 3.50 -14.03
CA GLU A 179 17.15 4.51 -14.50
C GLU A 179 18.53 3.87 -14.71
N ARG A 180 19.20 4.24 -15.81
CA ARG A 180 20.61 3.87 -15.99
C ARG A 180 21.49 4.79 -15.16
N SER A 181 22.29 4.25 -14.26
CA SER A 181 23.20 5.02 -13.43
C SER A 181 24.52 4.28 -13.20
N GLU A 182 25.61 4.86 -13.65
CA GLU A 182 26.95 4.26 -13.48
C GLU A 182 27.56 4.61 -12.11
N PHE A 183 27.19 5.74 -11.50
CA PHE A 183 27.78 6.27 -10.27
C PHE A 183 26.88 6.09 -9.05
N ASP A 184 25.60 6.43 -9.17
CA ASP A 184 24.62 6.33 -8.09
C ASP A 184 23.81 5.03 -8.26
N PHE A 185 24.41 3.92 -7.80
CA PHE A 185 23.82 2.59 -7.92
C PHE A 185 22.91 2.33 -6.73
N LYS A 186 21.66 2.69 -6.90
CA LYS A 186 20.60 2.60 -5.87
C LYS A 186 19.39 1.84 -6.39
N ARG A 187 18.41 1.65 -5.54
CA ARG A 187 17.10 1.01 -5.83
C ARG A 187 16.46 1.63 -7.09
N GLY A 188 15.96 0.78 -7.98
CA GLY A 188 15.34 1.21 -9.24
C GLY A 188 16.36 1.66 -10.31
N THR A 189 17.65 1.31 -10.16
CA THR A 189 18.67 1.62 -11.16
C THR A 189 19.35 0.37 -11.70
N PHE A 190 19.94 0.51 -12.89
CA PHE A 190 20.83 -0.50 -13.48
C PHE A 190 22.08 0.11 -14.04
N ARG A 191 23.14 -0.68 -14.16
CA ARG A 191 24.39 -0.29 -14.80
C ARG A 191 24.99 -1.44 -15.62
N VAL A 192 25.88 -1.10 -16.55
CA VAL A 192 26.52 -2.07 -17.44
C VAL A 192 28.03 -1.93 -17.34
N ARG A 193 28.72 -3.06 -17.15
CA ARG A 193 30.18 -3.13 -17.11
C ARG A 193 30.67 -4.32 -17.95
N GLY A 194 31.17 -4.05 -19.16
CA GLY A 194 31.54 -5.12 -20.10
C GLY A 194 30.33 -6.00 -20.43
N ASP A 195 30.48 -7.31 -20.25
CA ASP A 195 29.41 -8.30 -20.50
C ASP A 195 28.53 -8.55 -19.26
N THR A 196 28.51 -7.61 -18.32
CA THR A 196 27.76 -7.74 -17.07
C THR A 196 26.72 -6.62 -16.96
N LEU A 197 25.50 -6.98 -16.64
CA LEU A 197 24.39 -6.10 -16.29
C LEU A 197 24.11 -6.26 -14.79
N GLU A 198 24.14 -5.16 -14.06
CA GLU A 198 23.78 -5.12 -12.63
C GLU A 198 22.55 -4.27 -12.43
N ILE A 199 21.62 -4.75 -11.58
CA ILE A 199 20.32 -4.13 -11.32
C ILE A 199 20.08 -4.13 -9.82
N ILE A 200 19.64 -3.01 -9.25
CA ILE A 200 19.05 -3.00 -7.91
C ILE A 200 17.51 -2.93 -8.06
N PRO A 201 16.80 -4.02 -7.74
CA PRO A 201 15.34 -4.07 -7.88
C PRO A 201 14.61 -3.01 -7.07
N ALA A 202 13.41 -2.61 -7.51
CA ALA A 202 12.61 -1.61 -6.82
C ALA A 202 12.11 -2.05 -5.43
N ASN A 203 12.04 -3.35 -5.19
CA ASN A 203 11.57 -3.99 -3.97
C ASN A 203 12.70 -4.52 -3.07
N GLU A 204 13.93 -4.10 -3.29
CA GLU A 204 15.11 -4.57 -2.56
C GLU A 204 16.24 -3.53 -2.66
N HIS A 205 16.98 -3.30 -1.57
CA HIS A 205 18.13 -2.38 -1.58
C HIS A 205 19.43 -3.02 -1.06
N ILE A 206 19.32 -4.09 -0.26
CA ILE A 206 20.49 -4.77 0.32
C ILE A 206 21.17 -5.64 -0.74
N HIS A 207 20.35 -6.29 -1.57
CA HIS A 207 20.83 -7.20 -2.60
C HIS A 207 20.51 -6.66 -3.99
N GLY A 208 21.51 -6.67 -4.85
CA GLY A 208 21.38 -6.43 -6.28
C GLY A 208 21.40 -7.74 -7.06
N LEU A 209 21.09 -7.64 -8.33
CA LEU A 209 21.17 -8.73 -9.29
C LEU A 209 22.33 -8.46 -10.25
N ARG A 210 23.15 -9.48 -10.49
CA ARG A 210 24.20 -9.46 -11.50
C ARG A 210 23.92 -10.52 -12.54
N ILE A 211 23.84 -10.12 -13.80
CA ILE A 211 23.59 -10.96 -14.95
C ILE A 211 24.84 -10.91 -15.83
N GLU A 212 25.50 -12.04 -16.02
CA GLU A 212 26.70 -12.18 -16.81
C GLU A 212 26.34 -12.87 -18.13
N PHE A 213 26.84 -12.30 -19.24
CA PHE A 213 26.54 -12.78 -20.58
C PHE A 213 27.78 -13.42 -21.21
N PHE A 214 27.54 -14.47 -21.99
CA PHE A 214 28.52 -15.01 -22.94
C PHE A 214 27.95 -14.87 -24.36
N GLY A 215 28.36 -13.81 -25.07
CA GLY A 215 27.68 -13.39 -26.29
C GLY A 215 26.22 -12.97 -26.01
N ASP A 216 25.27 -13.62 -26.66
CA ASP A 216 23.84 -13.35 -26.52
C ASP A 216 23.14 -14.33 -25.54
N GLU A 217 23.92 -15.10 -24.78
CA GLU A 217 23.36 -16.08 -23.83
C GLU A 217 23.64 -15.63 -22.39
N ILE A 218 22.65 -15.75 -21.51
CA ILE A 218 22.82 -15.52 -20.07
C ILE A 218 23.59 -16.72 -19.47
N ASP A 219 24.87 -16.50 -19.17
CA ASP A 219 25.75 -17.52 -18.60
C ASP A 219 25.51 -17.72 -17.10
N ARG A 220 25.35 -16.61 -16.35
CA ARG A 220 25.15 -16.67 -14.92
C ARG A 220 24.28 -15.54 -14.40
N ILE A 221 23.46 -15.87 -13.40
CA ILE A 221 22.67 -14.92 -12.62
C ILE A 221 23.06 -15.05 -11.16
N SER A 222 23.47 -13.95 -10.53
CA SER A 222 23.88 -13.92 -9.12
C SER A 222 23.15 -12.80 -8.37
N GLU A 223 22.85 -13.10 -7.13
CA GLU A 223 22.47 -12.07 -6.14
C GLU A 223 23.75 -11.55 -5.50
N ILE A 224 23.90 -10.25 -5.45
CA ILE A 224 25.11 -9.58 -4.94
C ILE A 224 24.75 -8.65 -3.78
N ASP A 225 25.64 -8.51 -2.84
CA ASP A 225 25.59 -7.46 -1.83
C ASP A 225 25.87 -6.10 -2.48
N THR A 226 25.00 -5.13 -2.30
CA THR A 226 25.08 -3.83 -3.01
C THR A 226 26.26 -2.96 -2.57
N LEU A 227 26.74 -3.14 -1.33
CA LEU A 227 27.86 -2.37 -0.77
C LEU A 227 29.21 -2.95 -1.19
N THR A 228 29.36 -4.26 -1.11
CA THR A 228 30.65 -4.94 -1.36
C THR A 228 30.78 -5.47 -2.78
N GLY A 229 29.66 -5.64 -3.50
CA GLY A 229 29.61 -6.29 -4.80
C GLY A 229 29.89 -7.80 -4.77
N SER A 230 30.01 -8.40 -3.58
CA SER A 230 30.27 -9.82 -3.43
C SER A 230 29.02 -10.67 -3.75
N ILE A 231 29.24 -11.85 -4.31
CA ILE A 231 28.17 -12.79 -4.64
C ILE A 231 27.64 -13.40 -3.34
N VAL A 232 26.34 -13.24 -3.10
CA VAL A 232 25.61 -13.85 -1.98
C VAL A 232 25.14 -15.25 -2.36
N THR A 233 24.50 -15.39 -3.53
CA THR A 233 24.01 -16.68 -4.03
C THR A 233 23.84 -16.64 -5.54
N ASN A 234 23.93 -17.82 -6.18
CA ASN A 234 23.60 -17.97 -7.59
C ASN A 234 22.13 -18.37 -7.74
N LYS A 235 21.48 -17.81 -8.74
CA LYS A 235 20.07 -18.07 -9.08
C LYS A 235 19.98 -18.74 -10.45
N LYS A 236 19.00 -19.62 -10.63
CA LYS A 236 18.70 -20.19 -11.95
C LYS A 236 17.75 -19.32 -12.74
N SER A 237 16.89 -18.60 -12.03
CA SER A 237 15.87 -17.70 -12.58
C SER A 237 15.63 -16.53 -11.66
N ILE A 238 15.32 -15.38 -12.22
CA ILE A 238 14.90 -14.18 -11.51
C ILE A 238 13.69 -13.56 -12.18
N THR A 239 12.88 -12.84 -11.39
CA THR A 239 11.78 -12.00 -11.88
C THR A 239 11.97 -10.59 -11.35
N ILE A 240 12.05 -9.62 -12.24
CA ILE A 240 12.24 -8.20 -11.96
C ILE A 240 10.89 -7.52 -12.15
N PHE A 241 10.44 -6.76 -11.16
CA PHE A 241 9.21 -5.99 -11.19
C PHE A 241 9.47 -4.54 -11.56
N PRO A 242 8.47 -3.80 -12.09
CA PRO A 242 8.64 -2.40 -12.44
C PRO A 242 9.10 -1.52 -11.28
N ALA A 243 9.86 -0.47 -11.59
CA ALA A 243 10.34 0.51 -10.59
C ALA A 243 9.26 1.49 -10.11
N SER A 244 8.09 1.50 -10.75
CA SER A 244 6.92 2.28 -10.33
C SER A 244 5.65 1.45 -10.45
N HIS A 245 4.67 1.73 -9.58
CA HIS A 245 3.34 1.13 -9.71
C HIS A 245 2.53 1.74 -10.87
N PHE A 246 2.87 2.96 -11.31
CA PHE A 246 2.23 3.67 -12.41
C PHE A 246 2.96 3.43 -13.72
N VAL A 247 3.09 2.17 -14.13
CA VAL A 247 3.61 1.78 -15.44
C VAL A 247 2.47 1.58 -16.42
N THR A 248 2.69 1.98 -17.66
CA THR A 248 1.75 1.74 -18.77
C THR A 248 2.53 1.44 -20.05
N ASN A 249 1.89 0.93 -21.07
CA ASN A 249 2.52 0.76 -22.38
C ASN A 249 2.38 2.03 -23.23
N ASP A 250 3.24 2.18 -24.24
CA ASP A 250 3.32 3.39 -25.07
C ASP A 250 2.00 3.69 -25.80
N GLU A 251 1.31 2.67 -26.28
CA GLU A 251 0.03 2.83 -26.98
C GLU A 251 -1.05 3.41 -26.03
N LYS A 252 -1.14 2.88 -24.81
CA LYS A 252 -2.05 3.40 -23.79
C LYS A 252 -1.65 4.80 -23.34
N LEU A 253 -0.35 5.06 -23.21
CA LEU A 253 0.17 6.37 -22.84
C LEU A 253 -0.22 7.44 -23.88
N LEU A 254 -0.02 7.16 -25.15
CA LEU A 254 -0.42 8.06 -26.25
C LEU A 254 -1.92 8.33 -26.24
N LYS A 255 -2.73 7.30 -26.01
CA LYS A 255 -4.19 7.44 -25.91
C LYS A 255 -4.58 8.25 -24.68
N ALA A 256 -3.93 8.03 -23.53
CA ALA A 256 -4.15 8.81 -22.31
C ALA A 256 -3.84 10.29 -22.53
N ILE A 257 -2.70 10.61 -23.15
CA ILE A 257 -2.31 12.00 -23.49
C ILE A 257 -3.36 12.64 -24.40
N SER A 258 -3.87 11.90 -25.41
CA SER A 258 -4.94 12.39 -26.29
C SER A 258 -6.21 12.71 -25.48
N ASN A 259 -6.65 11.81 -24.62
CA ASN A 259 -7.85 11.99 -23.78
C ASN A 259 -7.68 13.17 -22.80
N ILE A 260 -6.49 13.34 -22.20
CA ILE A 260 -6.18 14.47 -21.32
C ILE A 260 -6.27 15.80 -22.08
N LYS A 261 -5.74 15.86 -23.30
CA LYS A 261 -5.82 17.06 -24.16
C LYS A 261 -7.26 17.38 -24.58
N GLU A 262 -8.12 16.38 -24.77
CA GLU A 262 -9.54 16.60 -25.03
C GLU A 262 -10.25 17.16 -23.79
N GLU A 263 -10.05 16.55 -22.61
CA GLU A 263 -10.59 17.05 -21.34
C GLU A 263 -10.10 18.50 -21.05
N LEU A 264 -8.83 18.80 -21.34
CA LEU A 264 -8.30 20.15 -21.23
C LEU A 264 -9.08 21.16 -22.09
N LYS A 265 -9.33 20.83 -23.37
CA LYS A 265 -10.11 21.71 -24.27
C LYS A 265 -11.52 21.96 -23.75
N GLU A 266 -12.19 20.92 -23.25
CA GLU A 266 -13.52 21.05 -22.66
C GLU A 266 -13.48 21.95 -21.41
N ARG A 267 -12.47 21.78 -20.55
CA ARG A 267 -12.33 22.57 -19.32
C ARG A 267 -11.95 24.02 -19.59
N GLN A 268 -11.08 24.27 -20.57
CA GLN A 268 -10.76 25.64 -21.04
C GLN A 268 -12.03 26.36 -21.53
N LYS A 269 -12.81 25.70 -22.39
CA LYS A 269 -14.09 26.26 -22.85
C LYS A 269 -15.03 26.56 -21.69
N TYR A 270 -15.18 25.65 -20.74
CA TYR A 270 -15.99 25.86 -19.53
C TYR A 270 -15.56 27.12 -18.77
N PHE A 271 -14.25 27.33 -18.55
CA PHE A 271 -13.77 28.51 -17.83
C PHE A 271 -14.01 29.81 -18.61
N LEU A 272 -13.78 29.83 -19.91
CA LEU A 272 -14.02 31.01 -20.75
C LEU A 272 -15.52 31.35 -20.79
N ASP A 273 -16.39 30.36 -20.97
CA ASP A 273 -17.86 30.54 -20.99
C ASP A 273 -18.39 31.08 -19.63
N ASN A 274 -17.66 30.85 -18.53
CA ASN A 274 -18.01 31.34 -17.19
C ASN A 274 -17.20 32.56 -16.74
N ASN A 275 -16.53 33.27 -17.67
CA ASN A 275 -15.71 34.46 -17.38
C ASN A 275 -14.60 34.22 -16.33
N LYS A 276 -13.91 33.09 -16.43
CA LYS A 276 -12.80 32.66 -15.58
C LYS A 276 -11.48 32.51 -16.34
N PRO A 277 -10.92 33.61 -16.90
CA PRO A 277 -9.73 33.55 -17.74
C PRO A 277 -8.45 33.12 -16.97
N LEU A 278 -8.35 33.47 -15.68
CA LEU A 278 -7.21 33.09 -14.84
C LEU A 278 -7.16 31.58 -14.60
N GLU A 279 -8.32 30.97 -14.32
CA GLU A 279 -8.44 29.52 -14.14
C GLU A 279 -8.17 28.77 -15.45
N GLU A 280 -8.57 29.35 -16.59
CA GLU A 280 -8.23 28.80 -17.90
C GLU A 280 -6.72 28.78 -18.14
N GLU A 281 -6.05 29.92 -17.89
CA GLU A 281 -4.61 30.04 -18.07
C GLU A 281 -3.84 29.05 -17.19
N ARG A 282 -4.19 28.98 -15.90
CA ARG A 282 -3.58 28.03 -14.95
C ARG A 282 -3.66 26.58 -15.43
N ILE A 283 -4.87 26.13 -15.78
CA ILE A 283 -5.06 24.72 -16.17
C ILE A 283 -4.37 24.43 -17.51
N ARG A 284 -4.36 25.36 -18.44
CA ARG A 284 -3.73 25.25 -19.74
C ARG A 284 -2.20 25.08 -19.60
N GLU A 285 -1.55 25.98 -18.89
CA GLU A 285 -0.10 25.95 -18.70
C GLU A 285 0.35 24.67 -18.00
N ARG A 286 -0.29 24.36 -16.87
CA ARG A 286 0.05 23.17 -16.09
C ARG A 286 -0.13 21.89 -16.89
N THR A 287 -1.29 21.71 -17.51
CA THR A 287 -1.58 20.46 -18.22
C THR A 287 -0.70 20.27 -19.45
N ASN A 288 -0.41 21.34 -20.21
CA ASN A 288 0.48 21.23 -21.35
C ASN A 288 1.91 20.84 -20.94
N TYR A 289 2.43 21.45 -19.89
CA TYR A 289 3.74 21.10 -19.33
C TYR A 289 3.80 19.62 -18.88
N ASP A 290 2.78 19.17 -18.15
CA ASP A 290 2.69 17.78 -17.70
C ASP A 290 2.61 16.80 -18.90
N MET A 291 1.92 17.19 -20.01
CA MET A 291 1.80 16.35 -21.21
C MET A 291 3.10 16.26 -22.01
N GLU A 292 3.91 17.32 -22.02
CA GLU A 292 5.25 17.29 -22.62
C GLU A 292 6.15 16.33 -21.84
N LEU A 293 6.20 16.42 -20.52
CA LEU A 293 6.97 15.51 -19.68
C LEU A 293 6.53 14.05 -19.84
N LEU A 294 5.22 13.79 -19.84
CA LEU A 294 4.68 12.45 -20.04
C LEU A 294 5.06 11.86 -21.41
N ALA A 295 5.05 12.68 -22.46
CA ALA A 295 5.41 12.22 -23.81
C ALA A 295 6.91 11.92 -23.95
N GLU A 296 7.78 12.68 -23.28
CA GLU A 296 9.23 12.55 -23.38
C GLU A 296 9.81 11.48 -22.43
N THR A 297 9.30 11.41 -21.20
CA THR A 297 9.90 10.60 -20.13
C THR A 297 9.00 9.50 -19.60
N GLY A 298 7.72 9.47 -19.97
CA GLY A 298 6.71 8.57 -19.40
C GLY A 298 6.28 8.94 -17.98
N PHE A 299 6.74 10.07 -17.46
CA PHE A 299 6.45 10.50 -16.09
C PHE A 299 6.27 12.03 -15.99
N CYS A 300 5.43 12.48 -15.03
CA CYS A 300 5.35 13.88 -14.62
C CYS A 300 5.06 13.99 -13.12
N HIS A 301 5.39 15.13 -12.51
CA HIS A 301 5.03 15.38 -11.12
C HIS A 301 3.51 15.46 -10.93
N GLY A 302 2.97 14.62 -10.04
CA GLY A 302 1.54 14.51 -9.83
C GLY A 302 0.84 13.65 -10.87
N ILE A 303 1.55 12.71 -11.50
CA ILE A 303 1.03 11.74 -12.48
C ILE A 303 -0.24 11.03 -12.00
N GLU A 304 -0.38 10.85 -10.69
CA GLU A 304 -1.55 10.26 -10.06
C GLU A 304 -2.85 11.02 -10.36
N ASN A 305 -2.78 12.33 -10.63
CA ASN A 305 -3.95 13.14 -11.00
C ASN A 305 -4.51 12.78 -12.39
N TYR A 306 -3.73 12.10 -13.20
CA TYR A 306 -4.11 11.59 -14.52
C TYR A 306 -4.40 10.08 -14.52
N SER A 307 -4.46 9.43 -13.35
CA SER A 307 -4.62 7.97 -13.19
C SER A 307 -5.83 7.41 -13.94
N ARG A 308 -6.95 8.13 -14.01
CA ARG A 308 -8.13 7.75 -14.80
C ARG A 308 -7.80 7.55 -16.27
N HIS A 309 -7.10 8.50 -16.87
CA HIS A 309 -6.72 8.46 -18.29
C HIS A 309 -5.63 7.42 -18.55
N LEU A 310 -4.63 7.32 -17.67
CA LEU A 310 -3.56 6.33 -17.77
C LEU A 310 -4.10 4.89 -17.69
N ALA A 311 -5.13 4.68 -16.88
CA ALA A 311 -5.84 3.39 -16.77
C ALA A 311 -6.92 3.20 -17.87
N LEU A 312 -7.18 4.20 -18.71
CA LEU A 312 -8.27 4.25 -19.69
C LEU A 312 -9.65 3.97 -19.08
N LYS A 313 -9.86 4.38 -17.84
CA LYS A 313 -11.11 4.24 -17.09
C LYS A 313 -12.11 5.35 -17.42
N LYS A 314 -13.38 5.05 -17.19
CA LYS A 314 -14.48 6.03 -17.28
C LYS A 314 -14.52 6.91 -16.01
N GLU A 315 -15.18 8.04 -16.12
CA GLU A 315 -15.43 8.91 -14.98
C GLU A 315 -16.16 8.17 -13.85
N GLY A 316 -15.66 8.32 -12.62
CA GLY A 316 -16.25 7.71 -11.43
C GLY A 316 -15.99 6.21 -11.28
N GLU A 317 -15.30 5.56 -12.22
CA GLU A 317 -14.96 4.14 -12.12
C GLU A 317 -14.06 3.87 -10.91
N THR A 318 -14.22 2.68 -10.32
CA THR A 318 -13.48 2.29 -9.11
C THR A 318 -11.96 2.28 -9.36
N PRO A 319 -11.18 2.99 -8.55
CA PRO A 319 -9.72 2.96 -8.70
C PRO A 319 -9.15 1.60 -8.31
N THR A 320 -8.07 1.21 -8.97
CA THR A 320 -7.30 0.03 -8.61
C THR A 320 -6.41 0.33 -7.41
N CYS A 321 -6.49 -0.48 -6.37
CA CYS A 321 -5.78 -0.29 -5.11
C CYS A 321 -5.06 -1.59 -4.67
N LEU A 322 -4.44 -1.60 -3.49
CA LEU A 322 -3.73 -2.78 -2.98
C LEU A 322 -4.62 -4.03 -2.91
N LEU A 323 -5.91 -3.87 -2.62
CA LEU A 323 -6.85 -4.99 -2.51
C LEU A 323 -6.98 -5.77 -3.83
N ASP A 324 -6.73 -5.12 -4.97
CA ASP A 324 -6.79 -5.75 -6.30
C ASP A 324 -5.57 -6.63 -6.62
N PHE A 325 -4.47 -6.49 -5.87
CA PHE A 325 -3.30 -7.35 -5.96
C PHE A 325 -3.48 -8.69 -5.22
N PHE A 326 -4.47 -8.76 -4.32
CA PHE A 326 -4.78 -10.00 -3.62
C PHE A 326 -5.53 -10.99 -4.51
N PRO A 327 -5.33 -12.31 -4.32
CA PRO A 327 -6.19 -13.30 -4.95
C PRO A 327 -7.61 -13.23 -4.34
N LYS A 328 -8.62 -13.66 -5.10
CA LYS A 328 -10.04 -13.53 -4.70
C LYS A 328 -10.40 -14.21 -3.38
N ASP A 329 -9.63 -15.20 -2.95
CA ASP A 329 -9.88 -16.01 -1.75
C ASP A 329 -9.12 -15.54 -0.50
N TYR A 330 -8.60 -14.30 -0.51
CA TYR A 330 -7.83 -13.77 0.62
C TYR A 330 -8.69 -13.56 1.87
N LEU A 331 -8.02 -13.55 3.03
CA LEU A 331 -8.60 -13.19 4.31
C LEU A 331 -8.27 -11.74 4.65
N MET A 332 -9.26 -10.98 5.09
CA MET A 332 -9.05 -9.65 5.65
C MET A 332 -9.21 -9.70 7.18
N VAL A 333 -8.32 -9.03 7.89
CA VAL A 333 -8.40 -8.79 9.34
C VAL A 333 -8.39 -7.28 9.54
N ILE A 334 -9.41 -6.75 10.20
CA ILE A 334 -9.50 -5.32 10.49
C ILE A 334 -9.27 -5.14 11.98
N ASP A 335 -8.09 -4.65 12.33
CA ASP A 335 -7.74 -4.40 13.72
C ASP A 335 -8.32 -3.07 14.21
N GLU A 336 -8.69 -3.03 15.48
CA GLU A 336 -9.43 -1.93 16.10
C GLU A 336 -10.57 -1.43 15.20
N SER A 337 -11.44 -2.36 14.79
CA SER A 337 -12.46 -2.16 13.76
C SER A 337 -13.39 -0.98 14.07
N HIS A 338 -13.68 -0.72 15.36
CA HIS A 338 -14.50 0.40 15.82
C HIS A 338 -13.89 1.78 15.47
N VAL A 339 -12.58 1.86 15.19
CA VAL A 339 -11.90 3.07 14.69
C VAL A 339 -11.65 2.98 13.19
N THR A 340 -11.19 1.82 12.72
CA THR A 340 -10.75 1.62 11.33
C THR A 340 -11.91 1.75 10.33
N ILE A 341 -13.08 1.19 10.64
CA ILE A 341 -14.26 1.25 9.75
C ILE A 341 -14.78 2.69 9.56
N PRO A 342 -15.02 3.48 10.62
CA PRO A 342 -15.39 4.89 10.45
C PRO A 342 -14.37 5.70 9.66
N GLN A 343 -13.06 5.42 9.83
CA GLN A 343 -12.01 6.08 9.08
C GLN A 343 -12.09 5.76 7.58
N ILE A 344 -12.23 4.49 7.19
CA ILE A 344 -12.41 4.09 5.78
C ILE A 344 -13.63 4.81 5.18
N ARG A 345 -14.73 4.87 5.93
CA ARG A 345 -15.98 5.53 5.48
C ARG A 345 -15.80 7.03 5.25
N GLY A 346 -15.00 7.71 6.08
CA GLY A 346 -14.78 9.16 6.01
C GLY A 346 -13.77 9.60 4.92
N MET A 347 -12.87 8.73 4.49
CA MET A 347 -11.74 9.11 3.62
C MET A 347 -12.16 9.71 2.29
N TYR A 348 -13.14 9.12 1.60
CA TYR A 348 -13.57 9.59 0.28
C TYR A 348 -14.10 11.03 0.29
N ASN A 349 -14.98 11.37 1.23
CA ASN A 349 -15.61 12.68 1.28
C ASN A 349 -14.59 13.79 1.58
N GLY A 350 -13.64 13.53 2.48
CA GLY A 350 -12.57 14.49 2.81
C GLY A 350 -11.65 14.78 1.61
N ASP A 351 -11.22 13.75 0.90
CA ASP A 351 -10.37 13.90 -0.29
C ASP A 351 -11.11 14.63 -1.42
N ARG A 352 -12.37 14.26 -1.68
CA ARG A 352 -13.21 14.89 -2.71
C ARG A 352 -13.41 16.37 -2.45
N ALA A 353 -13.78 16.78 -1.24
CA ALA A 353 -14.03 18.19 -0.90
C ALA A 353 -12.78 19.07 -1.17
N ARG A 354 -11.60 18.58 -0.80
CA ARG A 354 -10.33 19.27 -1.06
C ARG A 354 -10.05 19.40 -2.57
N LYS A 355 -10.21 18.34 -3.34
CA LYS A 355 -9.93 18.31 -4.78
C LYS A 355 -10.93 19.11 -5.60
N MET A 356 -12.18 19.21 -5.17
CA MET A 356 -13.18 20.04 -5.84
C MET A 356 -12.71 21.50 -5.95
N ASN A 357 -12.14 22.07 -4.89
CA ASN A 357 -11.60 23.43 -4.95
C ASN A 357 -10.46 23.54 -5.98
N LEU A 358 -9.58 22.55 -6.07
CA LEU A 358 -8.49 22.57 -7.07
C LEU A 358 -9.03 22.52 -8.50
N VAL A 359 -10.09 21.76 -8.74
CA VAL A 359 -10.75 21.65 -10.05
C VAL A 359 -11.51 22.95 -10.38
N ASP A 360 -12.28 23.51 -9.44
CA ASP A 360 -13.13 24.67 -9.68
C ASP A 360 -12.34 25.97 -9.90
N PHE A 361 -11.10 26.02 -9.40
CA PHE A 361 -10.19 27.16 -9.54
C PHE A 361 -9.02 26.91 -10.51
N GLY A 362 -9.10 25.90 -11.39
CA GLY A 362 -8.19 25.70 -12.52
C GLY A 362 -6.80 25.15 -12.16
N PHE A 363 -6.62 24.59 -10.98
CA PHE A 363 -5.35 23.95 -10.60
C PHE A 363 -5.23 22.50 -11.08
N ARG A 364 -6.37 21.79 -11.24
CA ARG A 364 -6.44 20.41 -11.71
C ARG A 364 -7.61 20.19 -12.65
N LEU A 365 -7.45 19.21 -13.56
CA LEU A 365 -8.54 18.74 -14.40
C LEU A 365 -9.58 17.95 -13.58
N PRO A 366 -10.84 17.86 -14.03
CA PRO A 366 -11.88 17.05 -13.38
C PRO A 366 -11.47 15.59 -13.13
N SER A 367 -10.66 15.01 -14.02
CA SER A 367 -10.14 13.65 -13.86
C SER A 367 -9.31 13.42 -12.59
N ALA A 368 -8.75 14.49 -11.99
CA ALA A 368 -8.05 14.39 -10.71
C ALA A 368 -8.96 13.93 -9.55
N LEU A 369 -10.29 14.09 -9.69
CA LEU A 369 -11.27 13.59 -8.72
C LEU A 369 -11.34 12.06 -8.66
N ASP A 370 -10.89 11.38 -9.72
CA ASP A 370 -10.88 9.91 -9.80
C ASP A 370 -9.60 9.29 -9.22
N ASN A 371 -8.57 10.09 -8.97
CA ASN A 371 -7.46 9.70 -8.08
C ASN A 371 -7.90 9.83 -6.62
N ARG A 372 -8.58 8.85 -6.11
CA ARG A 372 -9.30 8.90 -4.84
C ARG A 372 -9.19 7.60 -4.05
N PRO A 373 -9.45 7.61 -2.74
CA PRO A 373 -9.69 6.37 -2.04
C PRO A 373 -10.99 5.71 -2.51
N LEU A 374 -11.13 4.42 -2.24
CA LEU A 374 -12.39 3.72 -2.46
C LEU A 374 -13.53 4.41 -1.70
N LYS A 375 -14.73 4.43 -2.31
CA LYS A 375 -15.96 4.65 -1.56
C LYS A 375 -16.18 3.46 -0.63
N PHE A 376 -16.96 3.64 0.43
CA PHE A 376 -17.17 2.57 1.40
C PHE A 376 -17.82 1.33 0.76
N GLU A 377 -18.79 1.52 -0.12
CA GLU A 377 -19.45 0.43 -0.86
C GLU A 377 -18.51 -0.30 -1.81
N GLU A 378 -17.56 0.42 -2.41
CA GLU A 378 -16.51 -0.17 -3.26
C GLU A 378 -15.53 -1.01 -2.42
N PHE A 379 -15.21 -0.55 -1.21
CA PHE A 379 -14.41 -1.32 -0.25
C PHE A 379 -15.14 -2.62 0.16
N GLU A 380 -16.42 -2.53 0.56
CA GLU A 380 -17.23 -3.70 0.94
C GLU A 380 -17.33 -4.74 -0.19
N ALA A 381 -17.43 -4.27 -1.45
CA ALA A 381 -17.49 -5.15 -2.62
C ALA A 381 -16.18 -5.93 -2.85
N LYS A 382 -15.03 -5.41 -2.41
CA LYS A 382 -13.73 -6.07 -2.52
C LYS A 382 -13.43 -7.03 -1.36
N VAL A 383 -14.20 -6.99 -0.28
CA VAL A 383 -14.03 -7.88 0.88
C VAL A 383 -14.58 -9.27 0.56
N ASN A 384 -13.70 -10.29 0.64
CA ASN A 384 -14.10 -11.70 0.51
C ASN A 384 -14.58 -12.26 1.86
N GLN A 385 -13.67 -12.51 2.80
CA GLN A 385 -13.95 -12.91 4.18
C GLN A 385 -13.20 -11.99 5.12
N VAL A 386 -13.84 -11.54 6.19
CA VAL A 386 -13.27 -10.58 7.13
C VAL A 386 -13.49 -10.97 8.58
N ILE A 387 -12.45 -10.78 9.40
CA ILE A 387 -12.51 -10.82 10.85
C ILE A 387 -12.31 -9.40 11.35
N TYR A 388 -13.31 -8.87 12.04
CA TYR A 388 -13.24 -7.61 12.77
C TYR A 388 -12.69 -7.87 14.17
N VAL A 389 -11.59 -7.23 14.52
CA VAL A 389 -10.93 -7.41 15.82
C VAL A 389 -11.09 -6.14 16.63
N SER A 390 -11.68 -6.23 17.81
CA SER A 390 -11.88 -5.08 18.69
C SER A 390 -12.16 -5.51 20.13
N ALA A 391 -11.78 -4.66 21.10
CA ALA A 391 -12.26 -4.78 22.46
C ALA A 391 -13.69 -4.23 22.61
N THR A 392 -14.09 -3.30 21.75
CA THR A 392 -15.38 -2.60 21.75
C THR A 392 -15.93 -2.53 20.32
N PRO A 393 -16.39 -3.65 19.74
CA PRO A 393 -16.90 -3.67 18.37
C PRO A 393 -18.00 -2.63 18.13
N GLY A 394 -18.01 -2.02 16.97
CA GLY A 394 -18.99 -1.01 16.58
C GLY A 394 -20.31 -1.62 16.08
N GLU A 395 -21.33 -0.77 15.93
CA GLU A 395 -22.66 -1.20 15.45
C GLU A 395 -22.60 -1.80 14.03
N TYR A 396 -21.68 -1.33 13.18
CA TYR A 396 -21.58 -1.82 11.81
C TYR A 396 -21.28 -3.31 11.76
N GLU A 397 -20.16 -3.74 12.37
CA GLU A 397 -19.74 -5.14 12.36
C GLU A 397 -20.67 -6.04 13.17
N LEU A 398 -21.23 -5.53 14.26
CA LEU A 398 -22.21 -6.28 15.06
C LEU A 398 -23.52 -6.53 14.28
N ASN A 399 -23.99 -5.55 13.52
CA ASN A 399 -25.17 -5.72 12.66
C ASN A 399 -24.92 -6.76 11.56
N LEU A 400 -23.74 -6.78 10.93
CA LEU A 400 -23.38 -7.75 9.89
C LEU A 400 -23.30 -9.19 10.41
N THR A 401 -23.04 -9.37 11.69
CA THR A 401 -22.95 -10.69 12.34
C THR A 401 -24.19 -11.05 13.16
N ASN A 402 -25.27 -10.24 13.08
CA ASN A 402 -26.48 -10.39 13.90
C ASN A 402 -26.16 -10.44 15.41
N ASN A 403 -25.25 -9.56 15.88
CA ASN A 403 -24.72 -9.49 17.23
C ASN A 403 -24.06 -10.80 17.71
N LYS A 404 -23.56 -11.62 16.78
CA LYS A 404 -22.75 -12.79 17.12
C LYS A 404 -21.28 -12.43 17.03
N TYR A 405 -20.53 -12.82 18.03
CA TYR A 405 -19.08 -12.59 18.11
C TYR A 405 -18.40 -13.74 18.83
N VAL A 406 -17.11 -13.92 18.55
CA VAL A 406 -16.23 -14.83 19.25
C VAL A 406 -15.59 -14.07 20.40
N GLU A 407 -15.62 -14.60 21.61
CA GLU A 407 -15.09 -13.93 22.80
C GLU A 407 -13.66 -14.36 23.12
N GLN A 408 -12.86 -13.41 23.54
CA GLN A 408 -11.50 -13.64 24.05
C GLN A 408 -11.22 -12.66 25.19
N ILE A 409 -11.62 -12.99 26.40
CA ILE A 409 -11.61 -12.08 27.56
C ILE A 409 -10.47 -12.41 28.53
N ILE A 410 -10.11 -13.69 28.67
CA ILE A 410 -9.09 -14.15 29.58
C ILE A 410 -7.70 -13.69 29.11
N ARG A 411 -6.96 -13.01 29.99
CA ARG A 411 -5.55 -12.66 29.78
C ARG A 411 -4.64 -13.83 30.14
N PRO A 412 -3.95 -14.45 29.16
CA PRO A 412 -3.10 -15.60 29.41
C PRO A 412 -1.92 -15.34 30.35
N THR A 413 -1.49 -14.06 30.43
CA THR A 413 -0.36 -13.62 31.27
C THR A 413 -0.68 -13.60 32.76
N GLY A 414 -1.95 -13.70 33.15
CA GLY A 414 -2.38 -13.55 34.56
C GLY A 414 -2.20 -12.14 35.12
N LEU A 415 -1.81 -11.16 34.29
CA LEU A 415 -1.69 -9.76 34.72
C LEU A 415 -3.09 -9.18 34.96
N LEU A 416 -3.31 -8.72 36.19
CA LEU A 416 -4.55 -8.03 36.52
C LEU A 416 -4.57 -6.61 35.93
N ASP A 417 -5.78 -6.08 35.77
CA ASP A 417 -5.96 -4.66 35.45
C ASP A 417 -5.35 -3.80 36.56
N PRO A 418 -4.77 -2.63 36.23
CA PRO A 418 -4.28 -1.71 37.24
C PRO A 418 -5.45 -1.23 38.10
N THR A 419 -5.18 -1.04 39.39
CA THR A 419 -6.14 -0.45 40.33
C THR A 419 -6.42 0.99 39.87
N ILE A 420 -7.69 1.32 39.66
CA ILE A 420 -8.10 2.67 39.27
C ILE A 420 -8.65 3.40 40.45
N GLU A 421 -8.10 4.57 40.74
CA GLU A 421 -8.60 5.50 41.73
C GLU A 421 -9.13 6.77 41.04
N ILE A 422 -10.38 7.11 41.31
CA ILE A 422 -10.99 8.32 40.74
C ILE A 422 -10.84 9.46 41.74
N ARG A 423 -10.17 10.53 41.29
CA ARG A 423 -9.91 11.72 42.12
C ARG A 423 -10.58 12.97 41.49
N LYS A 424 -10.74 14.01 42.29
CA LYS A 424 -11.33 15.27 41.86
C LYS A 424 -10.40 15.98 40.88
N THR A 425 -10.96 16.62 39.87
CA THR A 425 -10.22 17.39 38.84
C THR A 425 -9.59 18.66 39.44
N ASN A 426 -10.20 19.24 40.49
CA ASN A 426 -9.67 20.42 41.17
C ASN A 426 -8.39 20.10 41.93
N GLY A 427 -7.28 20.77 41.61
CA GLY A 427 -5.96 20.52 42.21
C GLY A 427 -5.25 19.27 41.61
N GLN A 428 -5.69 18.75 40.49
CA GLN A 428 -5.18 17.49 39.90
C GLN A 428 -3.68 17.48 39.63
N ILE A 429 -3.06 18.63 39.32
CA ILE A 429 -1.62 18.70 39.05
C ILE A 429 -0.82 18.57 40.35
N ASP A 430 -1.23 19.25 41.40
CA ASP A 430 -0.57 19.18 42.71
C ASP A 430 -0.71 17.80 43.31
N ASP A 431 -1.88 17.18 43.17
CA ASP A 431 -2.16 15.80 43.57
C ASP A 431 -1.27 14.81 42.81
N LEU A 432 -1.17 14.95 41.46
CA LEU A 432 -0.30 14.14 40.60
C LEU A 432 1.18 14.27 41.03
N VAL A 433 1.67 15.48 41.25
CA VAL A 433 3.04 15.74 41.70
C VAL A 433 3.29 15.10 43.07
N GLY A 434 2.33 15.20 44.01
CA GLY A 434 2.37 14.52 45.28
C GLY A 434 2.50 12.99 45.13
N GLU A 435 1.69 12.38 44.30
CA GLU A 435 1.73 10.94 44.04
C GLU A 435 3.04 10.49 43.38
N VAL A 436 3.55 11.27 42.41
CA VAL A 436 4.86 10.98 41.80
C VAL A 436 5.97 11.01 42.84
N ASN A 437 6.03 12.05 43.68
CA ASN A 437 7.03 12.18 44.75
C ASN A 437 6.94 11.07 45.82
N ASN A 438 5.74 10.52 46.06
CA ASN A 438 5.56 9.40 46.99
C ASN A 438 6.04 8.06 46.44
N ARG A 439 6.27 7.97 45.08
CA ARG A 439 6.66 6.72 44.42
C ARG A 439 8.11 6.71 43.94
N ILE A 440 8.79 7.84 43.97
CA ILE A 440 10.23 7.99 43.79
C ILE A 440 10.96 7.69 45.11
#